data_07ffb9df6d8ed9b76a19c7a38a14618a
#
_entry.id   07ffb9df6d8ed9b76a19c7a38a14618a
#
_cell.length_a   1.000
_cell.length_b   1.000
_cell.length_c   1.000
_cell.angle_alpha   90.00
_cell.angle_beta   90.00
_cell.angle_gamma   90.00
#
_symmetry.space_group_name_H-M   'P 1'
#
loop_
_entity.id
_entity.type
_entity.pdbx_description
1 polymer ?
#
loop_
_entity_poly.entity_id
_entity_poly.type
_entity_poly.pdbx_seq_one_letter_code
_entity_poly.pdbx_strand_id
1 'polypeptide(L)'
;QLMLPYTGNEPRSRHAALAINLQGGGGFEIWQYTERIPLPPQYPVLTGDLGINAVKIKAKDVHQTHRYFKTRNGNLSPVLKDPAGQDTFFIRDPYENLFQIVPGNDWFLKNRRHTGAVYGTIHGVSDIENARKVYSGILGYDEAVYDVTGTFEDLAHLPGGSSRMRRVLLQH
;
A
#
# COMPACT_ATOMS: atom_id res chain seq x y z
N GLN A 1 -12.06 18.23 -20.74
CA GLN A 1 -10.95 19.03 -21.33
C GLN A 1 -9.77 19.21 -20.37
N LEU A 2 -9.97 19.31 -19.04
CA LEU A 2 -8.88 19.50 -18.06
C LEU A 2 -7.81 18.40 -18.06
N MET A 3 -8.16 17.18 -18.47
CA MET A 3 -7.25 16.03 -18.48
C MET A 3 -6.48 15.86 -19.80
N LEU A 4 -6.82 16.60 -20.86
CA LEU A 4 -6.19 16.46 -22.18
C LEU A 4 -4.66 16.57 -22.15
N PRO A 5 -4.04 17.53 -21.43
CA PRO A 5 -2.59 17.62 -21.37
C PRO A 5 -1.90 16.37 -20.80
N TYR A 6 -2.62 15.60 -19.98
CA TYR A 6 -2.11 14.38 -19.33
C TYR A 6 -2.43 13.10 -20.11
N THR A 7 -3.20 13.19 -21.21
CA THR A 7 -3.60 12.05 -22.04
C THR A 7 -3.10 12.17 -23.49
N GLY A 8 -2.06 12.99 -23.72
CA GLY A 8 -1.50 13.24 -25.05
C GLY A 8 -2.40 14.12 -25.91
N ASN A 9 -3.15 15.04 -25.30
CA ASN A 9 -4.11 15.96 -25.93
C ASN A 9 -5.30 15.27 -26.62
N GLU A 10 -5.58 14.02 -26.28
CA GLU A 10 -6.71 13.28 -26.81
C GLU A 10 -7.64 12.78 -25.70
N PRO A 11 -8.96 12.80 -25.90
CA PRO A 11 -9.90 12.11 -25.02
C PRO A 11 -9.56 10.62 -25.01
N ARG A 12 -9.65 9.98 -23.85
CA ARG A 12 -9.42 8.53 -23.71
C ARG A 12 -10.58 7.89 -22.99
N SER A 13 -11.14 6.86 -23.60
CA SER A 13 -12.21 6.08 -22.99
C SER A 13 -11.63 5.14 -21.93
N ARG A 14 -12.39 4.95 -20.84
CA ARG A 14 -12.05 4.07 -19.75
C ARG A 14 -13.30 3.54 -19.05
N HIS A 15 -13.19 2.39 -18.44
CA HIS A 15 -14.11 1.92 -17.41
C HIS A 15 -13.56 2.31 -16.04
N ALA A 16 -14.46 2.67 -15.15
CA ALA A 16 -14.15 2.88 -13.74
C ALA A 16 -15.11 2.07 -12.88
N ALA A 17 -14.59 1.38 -11.88
CA ALA A 17 -15.36 0.65 -10.90
C ALA A 17 -14.94 1.06 -9.49
N LEU A 18 -15.91 1.22 -8.59
CA LEU A 18 -15.66 1.51 -7.19
C LEU A 18 -15.86 0.23 -6.37
N ALA A 19 -14.76 -0.31 -5.83
CA ALA A 19 -14.78 -1.46 -4.95
C ALA A 19 -14.79 -1.00 -3.48
N ILE A 20 -15.93 -1.09 -2.83
CA ILE A 20 -16.11 -0.65 -1.43
C ILE A 20 -15.97 -1.82 -0.47
N ASN A 21 -15.17 -1.64 0.58
CA ASN A 21 -15.11 -2.53 1.73
C ASN A 21 -15.93 -1.96 2.90
N LEU A 22 -17.13 -2.46 3.07
CA LEU A 22 -18.05 -1.97 4.12
C LEU A 22 -17.54 -2.28 5.53
N GLN A 23 -16.76 -3.33 5.74
CA GLN A 23 -16.19 -3.63 7.06
C GLN A 23 -15.14 -2.60 7.47
N GLY A 24 -14.31 -2.15 6.53
CA GLY A 24 -13.24 -1.21 6.79
C GLY A 24 -13.61 0.26 6.61
N GLY A 25 -14.70 0.55 5.91
CA GLY A 25 -15.16 1.92 5.67
C GLY A 25 -14.41 2.67 4.57
N GLY A 26 -13.86 1.96 3.57
CA GLY A 26 -13.16 2.58 2.44
C GLY A 26 -13.13 1.68 1.22
N GLY A 27 -12.48 2.12 0.15
CA GLY A 27 -12.46 1.36 -1.09
C GLY A 27 -11.37 1.77 -2.05
N PHE A 28 -11.44 1.18 -3.23
CA PHE A 28 -10.56 1.46 -4.37
C PHE A 28 -11.38 1.90 -5.56
N GLU A 29 -10.92 2.91 -6.26
CA GLU A 29 -11.36 3.22 -7.60
C GLU A 29 -10.45 2.47 -8.58
N ILE A 30 -11.03 1.56 -9.36
CA ILE A 30 -10.29 0.70 -10.29
C ILE A 30 -10.58 1.20 -11.71
N TRP A 31 -9.53 1.52 -12.45
CA TRP A 31 -9.62 2.08 -13.78
C TRP A 31 -9.03 1.15 -14.83
N GLN A 32 -9.75 0.96 -15.93
CA GLN A 32 -9.30 0.24 -17.11
C GLN A 32 -9.42 1.15 -18.33
N TYR A 33 -8.29 1.49 -18.96
CA TYR A 33 -8.32 2.17 -20.25
C TYR A 33 -8.77 1.20 -21.36
N THR A 34 -9.70 1.62 -22.22
CA THR A 34 -10.29 0.79 -23.28
C THR A 34 -9.74 1.11 -24.67
N GLU A 35 -9.13 2.27 -24.85
CA GLU A 35 -8.58 2.74 -26.13
C GLU A 35 -7.06 2.62 -26.23
N ARG A 36 -6.38 2.27 -25.13
CA ARG A 36 -4.95 2.03 -25.13
C ARG A 36 -4.58 0.92 -24.15
N ILE A 37 -3.52 0.21 -24.47
CA ILE A 37 -2.90 -0.76 -23.56
C ILE A 37 -1.97 0.04 -22.63
N PRO A 38 -2.17 0.00 -21.30
CA PRO A 38 -1.23 0.58 -20.35
C PRO A 38 0.16 -0.06 -20.50
N LEU A 39 1.19 0.75 -20.48
CA LEU A 39 2.57 0.27 -20.52
C LEU A 39 3.08 0.11 -19.08
N PRO A 40 3.65 -1.06 -18.74
CA PRO A 40 4.32 -1.23 -17.46
C PRO A 40 5.61 -0.41 -17.43
N PRO A 41 6.18 -0.14 -16.23
CA PRO A 41 7.51 0.45 -16.11
C PRO A 41 8.55 -0.37 -16.90
N GLN A 42 9.45 0.31 -17.61
CA GLN A 42 10.53 -0.32 -18.38
C GLN A 42 11.76 -0.69 -17.53
N TYR A 43 11.68 -0.48 -16.24
CA TYR A 43 12.73 -0.75 -15.25
C TYR A 43 12.11 -1.44 -14.02
N PRO A 44 12.89 -2.22 -13.26
CA PRO A 44 12.42 -2.79 -12.01
C PRO A 44 12.06 -1.69 -11.01
N VAL A 45 10.84 -1.70 -10.49
CA VAL A 45 10.44 -0.82 -9.40
C VAL A 45 11.00 -1.40 -8.09
N LEU A 46 11.79 -0.59 -7.38
CA LEU A 46 12.44 -1.00 -6.14
C LEU A 46 11.72 -0.43 -4.92
N THR A 47 11.80 -1.16 -3.82
CA THR A 47 11.35 -0.67 -2.52
C THR A 47 12.11 0.59 -2.15
N GLY A 48 11.39 1.70 -1.92
CA GLY A 48 11.98 3.01 -1.64
C GLY A 48 12.05 3.95 -2.85
N ASP A 49 11.72 3.50 -4.06
CA ASP A 49 11.52 4.40 -5.20
C ASP A 49 10.45 5.45 -4.88
N LEU A 50 10.58 6.64 -5.49
CA LEU A 50 9.69 7.77 -5.20
C LEU A 50 8.23 7.46 -5.55
N GLY A 51 7.33 7.82 -4.66
CA GLY A 51 5.90 7.63 -4.81
C GLY A 51 5.32 6.50 -3.94
N ILE A 52 4.12 6.04 -4.26
CA ILE A 52 3.42 5.00 -3.48
C ILE A 52 4.00 3.64 -3.85
N ASN A 53 4.66 2.98 -2.90
CA ASN A 53 5.24 1.66 -3.09
C ASN A 53 4.27 0.53 -2.72
N ALA A 54 3.44 0.74 -1.69
CA ALA A 54 2.43 -0.23 -1.29
C ALA A 54 1.25 0.44 -0.59
N VAL A 55 0.09 -0.21 -0.65
CA VAL A 55 -1.10 0.19 0.10
C VAL A 55 -1.27 -0.74 1.29
N LYS A 56 -1.47 -0.18 2.49
CA LYS A 56 -1.75 -0.94 3.71
C LYS A 56 -3.23 -1.26 3.80
N ILE A 57 -3.56 -2.53 4.04
CA ILE A 57 -4.91 -3.02 4.26
C ILE A 57 -5.00 -3.61 5.66
N LYS A 58 -5.96 -3.17 6.45
CA LYS A 58 -6.12 -3.67 7.81
C LYS A 58 -6.76 -5.06 7.86
N ALA A 59 -6.29 -5.88 8.80
CA ALA A 59 -6.84 -7.19 9.11
C ALA A 59 -7.05 -7.32 10.62
N LYS A 60 -8.07 -8.09 11.04
CA LYS A 60 -8.32 -8.39 12.46
C LYS A 60 -7.32 -9.40 13.01
N ASP A 61 -6.97 -10.37 12.18
CA ASP A 61 -6.01 -11.42 12.45
C ASP A 61 -5.18 -11.64 11.18
N VAL A 62 -3.94 -11.20 11.24
CA VAL A 62 -2.99 -11.25 10.12
C VAL A 62 -2.70 -12.70 9.72
N HIS A 63 -2.52 -13.61 10.67
CA HIS A 63 -2.25 -15.02 10.39
C HIS A 63 -3.44 -15.74 9.75
N GLN A 64 -4.66 -15.49 10.25
CA GLN A 64 -5.86 -16.04 9.66
C GLN A 64 -6.07 -15.50 8.24
N THR A 65 -5.82 -14.22 8.04
CA THR A 65 -5.90 -13.56 6.73
C THR A 65 -4.87 -14.11 5.76
N HIS A 66 -3.64 -14.36 6.22
CA HIS A 66 -2.60 -15.00 5.42
C HIS A 66 -3.01 -16.39 4.96
N ARG A 67 -3.51 -17.26 5.87
CA ARG A 67 -4.04 -18.58 5.52
C ARG A 67 -5.18 -18.50 4.50
N TYR A 68 -6.11 -17.55 4.68
CA TYR A 68 -7.21 -17.32 3.77
C TYR A 68 -6.74 -17.01 2.34
N PHE A 69 -5.77 -16.11 2.18
CA PHE A 69 -5.23 -15.78 0.84
C PHE A 69 -4.38 -16.92 0.27
N LYS A 70 -3.64 -17.63 1.10
CA LYS A 70 -2.83 -18.79 0.67
C LYS A 70 -3.68 -19.86 0.01
N THR A 71 -4.89 -20.15 0.52
CA THR A 71 -5.81 -21.13 -0.08
C THR A 71 -6.41 -20.65 -1.41
N ARG A 72 -6.18 -19.41 -1.81
CA ARG A 72 -6.67 -18.80 -3.06
C ARG A 72 -5.55 -18.49 -4.04
N ASN A 73 -4.42 -19.17 -3.90
CA ASN A 73 -3.24 -18.98 -4.75
C ASN A 73 -2.72 -17.52 -4.78
N GLY A 74 -2.87 -16.79 -3.69
CA GLY A 74 -2.32 -15.46 -3.58
C GLY A 74 -0.79 -15.48 -3.65
N ASN A 75 -0.19 -14.51 -4.34
CA ASN A 75 1.25 -14.28 -4.32
C ASN A 75 1.60 -13.54 -3.03
N LEU A 76 2.03 -14.29 -1.99
CA LEU A 76 2.20 -13.83 -0.62
C LEU A 76 3.64 -13.93 -0.16
N SER A 77 4.08 -12.93 0.62
CA SER A 77 5.27 -13.10 1.47
C SER A 77 4.97 -13.97 2.70
N PRO A 78 5.99 -14.44 3.43
CA PRO A 78 5.82 -14.92 4.79
C PRO A 78 5.21 -13.82 5.69
N VAL A 79 4.62 -14.22 6.82
CA VAL A 79 4.29 -13.28 7.90
C VAL A 79 5.57 -12.94 8.63
N LEU A 80 5.92 -11.65 8.69
CA LEU A 80 7.14 -11.12 9.30
C LEU A 80 6.81 -9.94 10.21
N LYS A 81 7.74 -9.58 11.09
CA LYS A 81 7.58 -8.44 11.99
C LYS A 81 8.02 -7.15 11.29
N ASP A 82 7.18 -6.11 11.41
CA ASP A 82 7.57 -4.76 11.07
C ASP A 82 8.43 -4.11 12.18
N PRO A 83 8.98 -2.91 12.02
CA PRO A 83 9.77 -2.25 13.05
C PRO A 83 9.04 -1.96 14.37
N ALA A 84 7.71 -1.95 14.39
CA ALA A 84 6.90 -1.85 15.60
C ALA A 84 6.66 -3.22 16.27
N GLY A 85 7.23 -4.31 15.72
CA GLY A 85 7.02 -5.67 16.18
C GLY A 85 5.67 -6.27 15.82
N GLN A 86 4.91 -5.63 14.92
CA GLN A 86 3.60 -6.10 14.47
C GLN A 86 3.75 -7.14 13.35
N ASP A 87 2.92 -8.19 13.41
CA ASP A 87 2.85 -9.17 12.32
C ASP A 87 2.27 -8.53 11.06
N THR A 88 2.97 -8.67 9.93
CA THR A 88 2.54 -8.18 8.63
C THR A 88 2.92 -9.16 7.53
N PHE A 89 2.29 -9.06 6.37
CA PHE A 89 2.74 -9.74 5.16
C PHE A 89 2.36 -8.92 3.94
N PHE A 90 3.05 -9.19 2.82
CA PHE A 90 2.76 -8.57 1.54
C PHE A 90 2.00 -9.53 0.62
N ILE A 91 1.15 -8.97 -0.23
CA ILE A 91 0.43 -9.65 -1.31
C ILE A 91 0.51 -8.81 -2.58
N ARG A 92 0.74 -9.46 -3.72
CA ARG A 92 0.65 -8.84 -5.05
C ARG A 92 -0.64 -9.25 -5.73
N ASP A 93 -1.25 -8.28 -6.41
CA ASP A 93 -2.33 -8.56 -7.34
C ASP A 93 -1.80 -9.04 -8.70
N PRO A 94 -2.68 -9.46 -9.64
CA PRO A 94 -2.26 -9.89 -10.97
C PRO A 94 -1.58 -8.81 -11.82
N TYR A 95 -1.61 -7.55 -11.41
CA TYR A 95 -0.98 -6.41 -12.09
C TYR A 95 0.28 -5.93 -11.38
N GLU A 96 0.80 -6.73 -10.43
CA GLU A 96 1.98 -6.44 -9.62
C GLU A 96 1.82 -5.30 -8.61
N ASN A 97 0.60 -4.78 -8.40
CA ASN A 97 0.36 -3.84 -7.32
C ASN A 97 0.61 -4.51 -5.96
N LEU A 98 1.37 -3.83 -5.10
CA LEU A 98 1.78 -4.35 -3.81
C LEU A 98 0.87 -3.84 -2.69
N PHE A 99 0.37 -4.79 -1.89
CA PHE A 99 -0.41 -4.50 -0.69
C PHE A 99 0.30 -5.07 0.53
N GLN A 100 0.32 -4.32 1.64
CA GLN A 100 0.76 -4.80 2.95
C GLN A 100 -0.47 -5.04 3.83
N ILE A 101 -0.60 -6.25 4.36
CA ILE A 101 -1.64 -6.58 5.32
C ILE A 101 -1.09 -6.33 6.72
N VAL A 102 -1.78 -5.48 7.48
CA VAL A 102 -1.36 -5.02 8.81
C VAL A 102 -2.49 -5.23 9.83
N PRO A 103 -2.20 -5.37 11.13
CA PRO A 103 -3.24 -5.42 12.15
C PRO A 103 -3.97 -4.07 12.21
N GLY A 104 -5.27 -4.10 12.47
CA GLY A 104 -6.09 -2.91 12.69
C GLY A 104 -7.25 -3.18 13.62
N ASN A 105 -7.57 -2.19 14.47
CA ASN A 105 -8.58 -2.31 15.53
C ASN A 105 -9.83 -1.45 15.26
N ASP A 106 -9.76 -0.54 14.31
CA ASP A 106 -10.84 0.35 13.94
C ASP A 106 -11.67 -0.24 12.79
N TRP A 107 -12.99 -0.39 12.97
CA TRP A 107 -13.88 -1.10 12.05
C TRP A 107 -15.21 -0.37 11.90
N PHE A 108 -15.55 -0.04 10.65
CA PHE A 108 -16.82 0.62 10.32
C PHE A 108 -18.02 -0.33 10.54
N LEU A 109 -17.93 -1.57 10.01
CA LEU A 109 -18.93 -2.63 10.22
C LEU A 109 -18.28 -3.95 10.62
N LYS A 110 -19.05 -4.81 11.29
CA LYS A 110 -18.62 -6.16 11.70
C LYS A 110 -19.29 -7.23 10.82
N ASN A 111 -18.84 -7.39 9.60
CA ASN A 111 -19.38 -8.35 8.61
C ASN A 111 -18.55 -9.64 8.45
N ARG A 112 -17.64 -9.93 9.39
CA ARG A 112 -16.84 -11.16 9.47
C ARG A 112 -15.91 -11.41 8.25
N ARG A 113 -15.52 -10.38 7.51
CA ARG A 113 -14.51 -10.49 6.48
C ARG A 113 -13.11 -10.51 7.09
N HIS A 114 -12.13 -11.07 6.35
CA HIS A 114 -10.74 -11.16 6.81
C HIS A 114 -10.05 -9.80 6.79
N THR A 115 -10.35 -8.98 5.80
CA THR A 115 -9.74 -7.66 5.62
C THR A 115 -10.74 -6.52 5.78
N GLY A 116 -10.21 -5.36 6.13
CA GLY A 116 -10.92 -4.09 6.08
C GLY A 116 -10.57 -3.28 4.84
N ALA A 117 -10.67 -1.97 4.96
CA ALA A 117 -10.30 -1.02 3.92
C ALA A 117 -8.82 -0.64 3.97
N VAL A 118 -8.45 0.31 3.13
CA VAL A 118 -7.16 1.00 3.17
C VAL A 118 -6.93 1.59 4.56
N TYR A 119 -5.75 1.33 5.11
CA TYR A 119 -5.34 1.77 6.44
C TYR A 119 -4.14 2.72 6.40
N GLY A 120 -3.49 2.82 5.26
CA GLY A 120 -2.35 3.68 5.02
C GLY A 120 -1.63 3.31 3.74
N THR A 121 -0.49 3.93 3.53
CA THR A 121 0.36 3.69 2.35
C THR A 121 1.84 3.72 2.74
N ILE A 122 2.67 3.08 1.93
CA ILE A 122 4.12 3.21 2.01
C ILE A 122 4.55 4.11 0.86
N HIS A 123 5.21 5.21 1.21
CA HIS A 123 5.75 6.16 0.25
C HIS A 123 7.28 6.13 0.28
N GLY A 124 7.90 6.02 -0.90
CA GLY A 124 9.30 6.38 -1.07
C GLY A 124 9.43 7.90 -1.23
N VAL A 125 10.33 8.50 -0.47
CA VAL A 125 10.61 9.93 -0.50
C VAL A 125 12.12 10.17 -0.48
N SER A 126 12.57 11.25 -1.11
CA SER A 126 13.99 11.62 -1.11
C SER A 126 14.43 12.27 0.21
N ASP A 127 13.49 12.84 0.97
CA ASP A 127 13.74 13.56 2.21
C ASP A 127 12.55 13.40 3.15
N ILE A 128 12.75 12.65 4.23
CA ILE A 128 11.72 12.37 5.24
C ILE A 128 11.32 13.64 6.00
N GLU A 129 12.27 14.54 6.30
CA GLU A 129 11.95 15.76 7.03
C GLU A 129 11.07 16.71 6.21
N ASN A 130 11.30 16.81 4.91
CA ASN A 130 10.41 17.56 4.02
C ASN A 130 9.05 16.88 3.88
N ALA A 131 9.00 15.54 3.80
CA ALA A 131 7.72 14.82 3.79
C ALA A 131 6.94 15.05 5.09
N ARG A 132 7.58 15.04 6.26
CA ARG A 132 6.95 15.29 7.56
C ARG A 132 6.32 16.69 7.67
N LYS A 133 6.88 17.71 7.02
CA LYS A 133 6.24 19.04 6.98
C LYS A 133 4.83 18.98 6.39
N VAL A 134 4.60 18.10 5.41
CA VAL A 134 3.28 17.90 4.81
C VAL A 134 2.43 16.95 5.66
N TYR A 135 2.94 15.73 5.90
CA TYR A 135 2.13 14.70 6.56
C TYR A 135 1.83 15.04 8.02
N SER A 136 2.80 15.52 8.78
CA SER A 136 2.57 15.94 10.17
C SER A 136 2.03 17.37 10.26
N GLY A 137 2.68 18.32 9.60
CA GLY A 137 2.37 19.74 9.77
C GLY A 137 1.07 20.20 9.10
N ILE A 138 0.64 19.55 8.01
CA ILE A 138 -0.56 19.94 7.27
C ILE A 138 -1.69 18.92 7.45
N LEU A 139 -1.36 17.61 7.34
CA LEU A 139 -2.35 16.54 7.35
C LEU A 139 -2.60 15.95 8.75
N GLY A 140 -1.82 16.35 9.77
CA GLY A 140 -2.05 15.99 11.17
C GLY A 140 -1.59 14.57 11.57
N TYR A 141 -0.77 13.89 10.75
CA TYR A 141 -0.14 12.62 11.14
C TYR A 141 1.11 12.91 11.99
N ASP A 142 0.94 13.40 13.20
CA ASP A 142 2.00 13.97 14.04
C ASP A 142 2.60 13.00 15.04
N GLU A 143 1.95 11.84 15.27
CA GLU A 143 2.50 10.77 16.11
C GLU A 143 3.42 9.85 15.31
N ALA A 144 4.69 9.74 15.71
CA ALA A 144 5.63 8.79 15.13
C ALA A 144 5.62 7.47 15.92
N VAL A 145 5.06 6.41 15.34
CA VAL A 145 5.07 5.06 15.91
C VAL A 145 6.49 4.49 15.96
N TYR A 146 7.26 4.73 14.89
CA TYR A 146 8.70 4.47 14.85
C TYR A 146 9.40 5.41 13.87
N ASP A 147 10.69 5.62 14.11
CA ASP A 147 11.62 6.34 13.24
C ASP A 147 12.98 5.63 13.35
N VAL A 148 13.28 4.75 12.41
CA VAL A 148 14.42 3.84 12.49
C VAL A 148 15.19 3.76 11.17
N THR A 149 16.50 3.60 11.28
CA THR A 149 17.40 3.42 10.12
C THR A 149 18.06 2.07 10.19
N GLY A 150 17.91 1.26 9.16
CA GLY A 150 18.47 -0.09 9.13
C GLY A 150 18.11 -0.84 7.85
N THR A 151 18.32 -2.14 7.89
CA THR A 151 17.74 -3.13 6.99
C THR A 151 16.55 -3.77 7.70
N PHE A 152 15.52 -4.16 6.96
CA PHE A 152 14.26 -4.61 7.52
C PHE A 152 13.87 -5.97 6.95
N GLU A 153 13.68 -6.94 7.85
CA GLU A 153 13.36 -8.31 7.47
C GLU A 153 12.02 -8.40 6.71
N ASP A 154 11.03 -7.63 7.13
CA ASP A 154 9.71 -7.57 6.48
C ASP A 154 9.76 -7.07 5.04
N LEU A 155 10.81 -6.37 4.63
CA LEU A 155 11.01 -5.88 3.26
C LEU A 155 12.03 -6.69 2.46
N ALA A 156 12.87 -7.51 3.11
CA ALA A 156 14.04 -8.14 2.49
C ALA A 156 13.71 -9.02 1.26
N HIS A 157 12.48 -9.55 1.20
CA HIS A 157 11.99 -10.36 0.07
C HIS A 157 11.47 -9.53 -1.12
N LEU A 158 11.36 -8.21 -0.98
CA LEU A 158 10.95 -7.30 -2.05
C LEU A 158 12.16 -6.81 -2.84
N PRO A 159 12.00 -6.49 -4.14
CA PRO A 159 13.08 -5.87 -4.92
C PRO A 159 13.59 -4.61 -4.22
N GLY A 160 14.91 -4.51 -4.00
CA GLY A 160 15.53 -3.40 -3.27
C GLY A 160 15.30 -3.38 -1.76
N GLY A 161 14.47 -4.27 -1.21
CA GLY A 161 14.09 -4.28 0.20
C GLY A 161 15.20 -4.64 1.19
N SER A 162 16.29 -5.26 0.72
CA SER A 162 17.50 -5.53 1.52
C SER A 162 18.41 -4.32 1.71
N SER A 163 18.12 -3.20 1.03
CA SER A 163 18.90 -1.98 1.15
C SER A 163 18.74 -1.34 2.53
N ARG A 164 19.79 -0.65 3.00
CA ARG A 164 19.70 0.18 4.19
C ARG A 164 18.84 1.41 3.91
N MET A 165 17.82 1.65 4.70
CA MET A 165 16.93 2.80 4.55
C MET A 165 16.47 3.34 5.90
N ARG A 166 15.97 4.56 5.95
CA ARG A 166 15.23 5.10 7.10
C ARG A 166 13.74 4.90 6.86
N ARG A 167 13.03 4.38 7.85
CA ARG A 167 11.56 4.20 7.83
C ARG A 167 10.94 4.95 8.98
N VAL A 168 9.90 5.70 8.66
CA VAL A 168 9.08 6.40 9.64
C VAL A 168 7.63 5.97 9.44
N LEU A 169 6.95 5.58 10.50
CA LEU A 169 5.51 5.36 10.50
C LEU A 169 4.87 6.50 11.28
N LEU A 170 4.07 7.27 10.59
CA LEU A 170 3.28 8.36 11.15
C LEU A 170 1.82 7.92 11.26
N GLN A 171 1.16 8.31 12.33
CA GLN A 171 -0.29 8.13 12.54
C GLN A 171 -0.90 9.41 13.12
N HIS A 172 -2.24 9.41 13.10
CA HIS A 172 -3.09 10.49 13.67
C HIS A 172 -3.70 10.01 14.97
#